data_08e5630e3f349e6ec83759e42b2c22ba
#
_entry.id   08e5630e3f349e6ec83759e42b2c22ba
#
_cell.length_a   1.000
_cell.length_b   1.000
_cell.length_c   1.000
_cell.angle_alpha   90.00
_cell.angle_beta   90.00
_cell.angle_gamma   90.00
#
_symmetry.space_group_name_H-M   'P 1'
#
loop_
_entity.id
_entity.type
_entity.pdbx_description
1 polymer ?
#
loop_
_entity_poly.entity_id
_entity_poly.type
_entity_poly.pdbx_seq_one_letter_code
_entity_poly.pdbx_strand_id
1 'polypeptide(L)'
;MQQFIGCDAHKRFSVFVAVDERGRASKPTRVEHVQKHFADFLKQLPTESEIAIESTGHWYWLVDEMERAGHHVHLANPMEAKKRMGRTHKTDALDAKGLAILLRNGTLPESWIPPGPLRDRRELLRTRMALRDLRSSLKHRIHAAVDRYGLHTDSVTDLFGIKGREYLSSRLAEFPPETARMVQIQLDALEELAAHIESIEQRIRVEIAPGSEVQLLRSVPGVGEILAPVIWLEIGDVRRFPRAENLASYAGLVPRVFSSGGHTRLGGISRFVNQYLKWAFVEAANCAVRLKTHRHSHVDSLYQRLLARRGHGRAIVAVARHLAEASYWILRKRENYRAPQKLISSRKG
;
A
#
# COMPACT_ATOMS: atom_id res chain seq x y z
N MET A 1 6.19 38.27 -7.53
CA MET A 1 5.63 37.34 -8.52
C MET A 1 5.79 35.94 -7.98
N GLN A 2 4.68 35.22 -7.89
CA GLN A 2 4.68 33.83 -7.45
C GLN A 2 5.44 32.96 -8.44
N GLN A 3 6.29 32.07 -7.95
CA GLN A 3 7.06 31.12 -8.76
C GLN A 3 6.63 29.70 -8.41
N PHE A 4 6.45 28.90 -9.44
CA PHE A 4 6.15 27.46 -9.35
C PHE A 4 7.39 26.70 -9.76
N ILE A 5 7.92 25.89 -8.88
CA ILE A 5 9.20 25.20 -9.06
C ILE A 5 8.94 23.72 -9.27
N GLY A 6 9.53 23.15 -10.32
CA GLY A 6 9.57 21.71 -10.52
C GLY A 6 10.94 21.16 -10.17
N CYS A 7 10.95 20.04 -9.49
CA CYS A 7 12.13 19.30 -9.08
C CYS A 7 12.12 17.90 -9.68
N ASP A 8 13.02 17.63 -10.61
CA ASP A 8 13.31 16.27 -11.07
C ASP A 8 14.44 15.68 -10.24
N ALA A 9 14.10 14.71 -9.39
CA ALA A 9 14.99 14.17 -8.36
C ALA A 9 15.64 12.86 -8.82
N HIS A 10 16.97 12.86 -8.88
CA HIS A 10 17.82 11.68 -9.10
C HIS A 10 18.49 11.21 -7.80
N LYS A 11 19.26 10.13 -7.86
CA LYS A 11 19.94 9.56 -6.68
C LYS A 11 20.97 10.51 -6.07
N ARG A 12 21.69 11.31 -6.87
CA ARG A 12 22.83 12.11 -6.42
C ARG A 12 22.64 13.62 -6.64
N PHE A 13 21.64 14.02 -7.37
CA PHE A 13 21.35 15.42 -7.68
C PHE A 13 19.88 15.61 -8.01
N SER A 14 19.43 16.84 -7.99
CA SER A 14 18.11 17.23 -8.50
C SER A 14 18.29 18.35 -9.53
N VAL A 15 17.37 18.41 -10.49
CA VAL A 15 17.27 19.52 -11.46
C VAL A 15 16.03 20.34 -11.14
N PHE A 16 16.21 21.64 -10.94
CA PHE A 16 15.14 22.58 -10.63
C PHE A 16 14.88 23.50 -11.81
N VAL A 17 13.61 23.75 -12.08
CA VAL A 17 13.15 24.76 -13.05
C VAL A 17 12.01 25.55 -12.42
N ALA A 18 12.14 26.86 -12.34
CA ALA A 18 11.07 27.76 -11.92
C ALA A 18 10.27 28.25 -13.12
N VAL A 19 8.96 28.40 -12.95
CA VAL A 19 8.05 28.95 -13.96
C VAL A 19 7.25 30.08 -13.30
N ASP A 20 7.23 31.26 -13.92
CA ASP A 20 6.46 32.41 -13.42
C ASP A 20 4.97 32.29 -13.81
N GLU A 21 4.15 33.21 -13.30
CA GLU A 21 2.72 33.30 -13.58
C GLU A 21 2.42 33.41 -15.10
N ARG A 22 3.34 33.98 -15.87
CA ARG A 22 3.21 34.16 -17.33
C ARG A 22 3.68 32.94 -18.11
N GLY A 23 4.19 31.89 -17.43
CA GLY A 23 4.67 30.65 -18.07
C GLY A 23 6.11 30.70 -18.56
N ARG A 24 6.87 31.76 -18.25
CA ARG A 24 8.29 31.85 -18.62
C ARG A 24 9.12 30.99 -17.66
N ALA A 25 9.93 30.11 -18.22
CA ALA A 25 10.78 29.22 -17.46
C ALA A 25 12.17 29.81 -17.20
N SER A 26 12.73 29.58 -16.03
CA SER A 26 14.11 29.83 -15.71
C SER A 26 15.05 28.88 -16.46
N LYS A 27 16.35 29.18 -16.42
CA LYS A 27 17.39 28.20 -16.77
C LYS A 27 17.33 27.05 -15.76
N PRO A 28 17.56 25.79 -16.20
CA PRO A 28 17.66 24.67 -15.29
C PRO A 28 18.82 24.82 -14.32
N THR A 29 18.61 24.55 -13.05
CA THR A 29 19.65 24.56 -12.02
C THR A 29 19.82 23.14 -11.51
N ARG A 30 21.03 22.59 -11.67
CA ARG A 30 21.42 21.30 -11.13
C ARG A 30 22.01 21.49 -9.72
N VAL A 31 21.50 20.74 -8.75
CA VAL A 31 21.93 20.79 -7.36
C VAL A 31 22.33 19.39 -6.90
N GLU A 32 23.58 19.24 -6.49
CA GLU A 32 24.10 17.98 -5.96
C GLU A 32 23.50 17.68 -4.57
N HIS A 33 23.23 16.40 -4.27
CA HIS A 33 22.69 15.93 -3.01
C HIS A 33 23.76 15.87 -1.91
N VAL A 34 24.53 16.94 -1.78
CA VAL A 34 25.36 17.21 -0.62
C VAL A 34 24.57 18.11 0.31
N GLN A 35 24.34 17.68 1.57
CA GLN A 35 23.39 18.29 2.50
C GLN A 35 23.54 19.82 2.59
N LYS A 36 24.79 20.31 2.70
CA LYS A 36 25.07 21.75 2.75
C LYS A 36 24.69 22.46 1.45
N HIS A 37 25.06 21.92 0.29
CA HIS A 37 24.77 22.53 -1.01
C HIS A 37 23.27 22.57 -1.29
N PHE A 38 22.56 21.53 -0.93
CA PHE A 38 21.12 21.44 -1.10
C PHE A 38 20.39 22.44 -0.21
N ALA A 39 20.75 22.52 1.08
CA ALA A 39 20.19 23.48 2.02
C ALA A 39 20.50 24.95 1.63
N ASP A 40 21.72 25.23 1.18
CA ASP A 40 22.11 26.58 0.75
C ASP A 40 21.38 26.99 -0.54
N PHE A 41 21.13 26.06 -1.45
CA PHE A 41 20.30 26.32 -2.64
C PHE A 41 18.85 26.64 -2.24
N LEU A 42 18.24 25.87 -1.35
CA LEU A 42 16.87 26.10 -0.90
C LEU A 42 16.70 27.50 -0.28
N LYS A 43 17.67 27.98 0.49
CA LYS A 43 17.65 29.35 1.06
C LYS A 43 17.72 30.47 0.01
N GLN A 44 18.18 30.17 -1.21
CA GLN A 44 18.22 31.14 -2.31
C GLN A 44 16.91 31.25 -3.08
N LEU A 45 16.01 30.27 -2.89
CA LEU A 45 14.67 30.33 -3.45
C LEU A 45 13.83 31.38 -2.72
N PRO A 46 12.84 32.01 -3.37
CA PRO A 46 11.90 32.87 -2.68
C PRO A 46 11.24 32.13 -1.51
N THR A 47 11.00 32.83 -0.40
CA THR A 47 10.30 32.28 0.77
C THR A 47 8.94 31.72 0.37
N GLU A 48 8.51 30.64 1.00
CA GLU A 48 7.22 29.98 0.74
C GLU A 48 7.00 29.59 -0.73
N SER A 49 8.08 29.19 -1.44
CA SER A 49 7.95 28.71 -2.82
C SER A 49 7.14 27.44 -2.91
N GLU A 50 6.30 27.33 -3.95
CA GLU A 50 5.54 26.12 -4.31
C GLU A 50 6.45 25.18 -5.12
N ILE A 51 6.78 24.00 -4.60
CA ILE A 51 7.72 23.05 -5.21
C ILE A 51 7.03 21.72 -5.52
N ALA A 52 6.98 21.34 -6.80
CA ALA A 52 6.52 20.01 -7.21
C ALA A 52 7.71 19.06 -7.37
N ILE A 53 7.62 17.88 -6.77
CA ILE A 53 8.59 16.78 -6.87
C ILE A 53 7.87 15.45 -7.14
N GLU A 54 8.47 14.55 -7.91
CA GLU A 54 7.89 13.21 -8.13
C GLU A 54 8.12 12.26 -6.95
N SER A 55 7.17 11.36 -6.68
CA SER A 55 7.26 10.32 -5.65
C SER A 55 8.19 9.18 -6.10
N THR A 56 9.47 9.48 -6.26
CA THR A 56 10.56 8.53 -6.55
C THR A 56 11.17 7.98 -5.25
N GLY A 57 12.09 7.02 -5.31
CA GLY A 57 12.68 6.38 -4.13
C GLY A 57 13.40 7.31 -3.14
N HIS A 58 13.69 8.55 -3.51
CA HIS A 58 14.50 9.49 -2.71
C HIS A 58 13.69 10.65 -2.12
N TRP A 59 12.39 10.72 -2.35
CA TRP A 59 11.60 11.89 -2.04
C TRP A 59 11.49 12.21 -0.54
N TYR A 60 11.62 11.25 0.38
CA TYR A 60 11.41 11.48 1.83
C TYR A 60 12.28 12.62 2.36
N TRP A 61 13.60 12.48 2.26
CA TRP A 61 14.52 13.45 2.81
C TRP A 61 14.52 14.77 2.03
N LEU A 62 14.26 14.73 0.71
CA LEU A 62 14.15 15.94 -0.12
C LEU A 62 12.96 16.79 0.30
N VAL A 63 11.80 16.17 0.49
CA VAL A 63 10.60 16.84 1.00
C VAL A 63 10.85 17.40 2.38
N ASP A 64 11.44 16.62 3.30
CA ASP A 64 11.72 17.09 4.66
C ASP A 64 12.69 18.29 4.68
N GLU A 65 13.68 18.35 3.80
CA GLU A 65 14.58 19.50 3.68
C GLU A 65 13.89 20.72 3.07
N MET A 66 13.05 20.53 2.06
CA MET A 66 12.29 21.61 1.43
C MET A 66 11.28 22.22 2.41
N GLU A 67 10.50 21.38 3.13
CA GLU A 67 9.55 21.84 4.15
C GLU A 67 10.26 22.51 5.32
N ARG A 68 11.43 22.02 5.75
CA ARG A 68 12.25 22.63 6.80
C ARG A 68 12.81 24.00 6.39
N ALA A 69 13.05 24.19 5.10
CA ALA A 69 13.45 25.49 4.54
C ALA A 69 12.27 26.47 4.38
N GLY A 70 11.03 26.05 4.71
CA GLY A 70 9.84 26.89 4.67
C GLY A 70 9.13 26.90 3.32
N HIS A 71 9.36 25.89 2.46
CA HIS A 71 8.67 25.79 1.18
C HIS A 71 7.45 24.85 1.25
N HIS A 72 6.47 25.10 0.38
CA HIS A 72 5.30 24.24 0.21
C HIS A 72 5.59 23.17 -0.83
N VAL A 73 5.56 21.90 -0.43
CA VAL A 73 5.94 20.78 -1.30
C VAL A 73 4.72 20.02 -1.78
N HIS A 74 4.65 19.80 -3.09
CA HIS A 74 3.63 19.05 -3.80
C HIS A 74 4.24 17.77 -4.37
N LEU A 75 3.86 16.63 -3.82
CA LEU A 75 4.34 15.32 -4.28
C LEU A 75 3.51 14.84 -5.47
N ALA A 76 4.10 14.77 -6.63
CA ALA A 76 3.43 14.32 -7.86
C ALA A 76 3.41 12.79 -7.99
N ASN A 77 2.30 12.24 -8.47
CA ASN A 77 2.24 10.86 -8.95
C ASN A 77 2.96 10.75 -10.30
N PRO A 78 4.07 10.00 -10.42
CA PRO A 78 4.90 9.99 -11.62
C PRO A 78 4.16 9.53 -12.87
N MET A 79 3.31 8.49 -12.74
CA MET A 79 2.59 7.92 -13.88
C MET A 79 1.53 8.87 -14.43
N GLU A 80 0.78 9.51 -13.55
CA GLU A 80 -0.26 10.46 -13.96
C GLU A 80 0.34 11.79 -14.40
N ALA A 81 1.44 12.25 -13.76
CA ALA A 81 2.17 13.44 -14.19
C ALA A 81 2.72 13.25 -15.61
N LYS A 82 3.38 12.12 -15.89
CA LYS A 82 3.89 11.78 -17.23
C LYS A 82 2.79 11.79 -18.30
N LYS A 83 1.62 11.24 -18.01
CA LYS A 83 0.48 11.25 -18.94
C LYS A 83 0.00 12.68 -19.25
N ARG A 84 -0.08 13.53 -18.22
CA ARG A 84 -0.53 14.92 -18.37
C ARG A 84 0.49 15.80 -19.09
N MET A 85 1.78 15.50 -18.95
CA MET A 85 2.84 16.19 -19.69
C MET A 85 2.81 15.92 -21.19
N GLY A 86 2.34 14.72 -21.63
CA GLY A 86 2.13 14.38 -23.05
C GLY A 86 3.37 14.48 -23.94
N ARG A 87 4.60 14.31 -23.40
CA ARG A 87 5.85 14.56 -24.10
C ARG A 87 6.47 13.30 -24.68
N THR A 88 7.05 13.44 -25.87
CA THR A 88 7.84 12.42 -26.55
C THR A 88 9.35 12.50 -26.18
N HIS A 89 9.86 13.70 -25.93
CA HIS A 89 11.26 13.90 -25.53
C HIS A 89 11.41 13.96 -24.02
N LYS A 90 12.45 13.30 -23.51
CA LYS A 90 12.78 13.24 -22.08
C LYS A 90 14.15 13.84 -21.82
N THR A 91 14.21 14.88 -20.99
CA THR A 91 15.41 15.39 -20.34
C THR A 91 15.03 15.87 -18.94
N ASP A 92 15.95 15.81 -17.99
CA ASP A 92 15.72 16.21 -16.60
C ASP A 92 15.16 17.65 -16.50
N ALA A 93 15.66 18.56 -17.33
CA ALA A 93 15.18 19.94 -17.40
C ALA A 93 13.73 20.04 -17.91
N LEU A 94 13.34 19.19 -18.89
CA LEU A 94 11.97 19.13 -19.37
C LEU A 94 11.05 18.52 -18.34
N ASP A 95 11.48 17.46 -17.64
CA ASP A 95 10.68 16.81 -16.59
C ASP A 95 10.44 17.78 -15.43
N ALA A 96 11.47 18.48 -14.94
CA ALA A 96 11.31 19.54 -13.94
C ALA A 96 10.39 20.67 -14.43
N LYS A 97 10.58 21.19 -15.65
CA LYS A 97 9.69 22.20 -16.24
C LYS A 97 8.26 21.72 -16.34
N GLY A 98 8.06 20.44 -16.66
CA GLY A 98 6.73 19.84 -16.74
C GLY A 98 5.98 19.84 -15.41
N LEU A 99 6.67 19.47 -14.34
CA LEU A 99 6.12 19.51 -12.99
C LEU A 99 5.75 20.94 -12.59
N ALA A 100 6.62 21.92 -12.85
CA ALA A 100 6.35 23.33 -12.58
C ALA A 100 5.11 23.85 -13.33
N ILE A 101 4.95 23.47 -14.60
CA ILE A 101 3.77 23.85 -15.41
C ILE A 101 2.49 23.20 -14.88
N LEU A 102 2.53 21.91 -14.53
CA LEU A 102 1.36 21.22 -13.96
C LEU A 102 0.96 21.85 -12.63
N LEU A 103 1.92 22.22 -11.78
CA LEU A 103 1.69 22.89 -10.51
C LEU A 103 1.05 24.26 -10.73
N ARG A 104 1.65 25.10 -11.57
CA ARG A 104 1.12 26.43 -11.92
C ARG A 104 -0.33 26.38 -12.42
N ASN A 105 -0.64 25.38 -13.23
CA ASN A 105 -1.97 25.24 -13.83
C ASN A 105 -3.00 24.61 -12.84
N GLY A 106 -2.62 24.24 -11.61
CA GLY A 106 -3.49 23.53 -10.68
C GLY A 106 -3.88 22.12 -11.17
N THR A 107 -3.09 21.55 -12.08
CA THR A 107 -3.37 20.25 -12.70
C THR A 107 -2.37 19.17 -12.31
N LEU A 108 -1.51 19.44 -11.31
CA LEU A 108 -0.58 18.45 -10.78
C LEU A 108 -1.36 17.27 -10.19
N PRO A 109 -1.07 16.02 -10.58
CA PRO A 109 -1.71 14.85 -9.95
C PRO A 109 -1.01 14.57 -8.62
N GLU A 110 -1.49 15.20 -7.56
CA GLU A 110 -0.84 15.15 -6.26
C GLU A 110 -1.04 13.80 -5.55
N SER A 111 0.03 13.37 -4.89
CA SER A 111 0.05 12.28 -3.92
C SER A 111 0.18 12.87 -2.53
N TRP A 112 -0.54 12.31 -1.57
CA TRP A 112 -0.44 12.75 -0.19
C TRP A 112 0.95 12.49 0.41
N ILE A 113 1.52 13.49 1.05
CA ILE A 113 2.77 13.39 1.82
C ILE A 113 2.41 12.99 3.26
N PRO A 114 2.69 11.75 3.69
CA PRO A 114 2.48 11.36 5.07
C PRO A 114 3.50 12.08 5.98
N PRO A 115 3.11 12.52 7.19
CA PRO A 115 4.04 13.05 8.17
C PRO A 115 5.19 12.07 8.50
N GLY A 116 6.38 12.59 8.80
CA GLY A 116 7.58 11.79 9.09
C GLY A 116 7.34 10.65 10.09
N PRO A 117 6.75 10.89 11.27
CA PRO A 117 6.46 9.84 12.24
C PRO A 117 5.51 8.75 11.72
N LEU A 118 4.59 9.10 10.82
CA LEU A 118 3.72 8.11 10.19
C LEU A 118 4.47 7.28 9.15
N ARG A 119 5.38 7.91 8.40
CA ARG A 119 6.26 7.20 7.44
C ARG A 119 7.11 6.16 8.16
N ASP A 120 7.73 6.54 9.28
CA ASP A 120 8.55 5.65 10.11
C ASP A 120 7.75 4.46 10.64
N ARG A 121 6.58 4.69 11.22
CA ARG A 121 5.71 3.60 11.69
C ARG A 121 5.24 2.66 10.56
N ARG A 122 5.06 3.16 9.34
CA ARG A 122 4.74 2.32 8.18
C ARG A 122 5.85 1.34 7.83
N GLU A 123 7.13 1.72 8.03
CA GLU A 123 8.26 0.82 7.76
C GLU A 123 8.20 -0.44 8.63
N LEU A 124 7.74 -0.34 9.87
CA LEU A 124 7.55 -1.49 10.76
C LEU A 124 6.62 -2.55 10.10
N LEU A 125 5.45 -2.10 9.65
CA LEU A 125 4.47 -2.99 9.02
C LEU A 125 4.89 -3.49 7.64
N ARG A 126 5.51 -2.64 6.84
CA ARG A 126 5.98 -2.96 5.50
C ARG A 126 7.13 -3.98 5.55
N THR A 127 8.05 -3.82 6.50
CA THR A 127 9.11 -4.81 6.76
C THR A 127 8.51 -6.13 7.19
N ARG A 128 7.56 -6.13 8.12
CA ARG A 128 6.86 -7.37 8.54
C ARG A 128 6.23 -8.09 7.32
N MET A 129 5.60 -7.34 6.41
CA MET A 129 4.99 -7.91 5.20
C MET A 129 6.05 -8.47 4.24
N ALA A 130 7.15 -7.77 4.03
CA ALA A 130 8.25 -8.23 3.20
C ALA A 130 8.85 -9.55 3.75
N LEU A 131 9.08 -9.63 5.07
CA LEU A 131 9.59 -10.86 5.72
C LEU A 131 8.58 -12.02 5.59
N ARG A 132 7.27 -11.76 5.70
CA ARG A 132 6.23 -12.77 5.45
C ARG A 132 6.29 -13.30 4.01
N ASP A 133 6.50 -12.44 3.04
CA ASP A 133 6.56 -12.84 1.63
C ASP A 133 7.81 -13.68 1.34
N LEU A 134 8.95 -13.31 1.92
CA LEU A 134 10.19 -14.12 1.90
C LEU A 134 9.95 -15.49 2.53
N ARG A 135 9.32 -15.54 3.71
CA ARG A 135 8.94 -16.78 4.39
C ARG A 135 8.06 -17.66 3.50
N SER A 136 7.05 -17.09 2.85
CA SER A 136 6.17 -17.83 1.94
C SER A 136 6.92 -18.36 0.71
N SER A 137 7.85 -17.58 0.15
CA SER A 137 8.69 -18.00 -0.96
C SER A 137 9.57 -19.20 -0.59
N LEU A 138 10.20 -19.19 0.58
CA LEU A 138 11.00 -20.33 1.06
C LEU A 138 10.15 -21.58 1.27
N LYS A 139 8.95 -21.43 1.88
CA LYS A 139 8.01 -22.54 2.04
C LYS A 139 7.64 -23.18 0.71
N HIS A 140 7.33 -22.37 -0.31
CA HIS A 140 7.03 -22.89 -1.64
C HIS A 140 8.22 -23.62 -2.28
N ARG A 141 9.46 -23.16 -2.06
CA ARG A 141 10.67 -23.83 -2.56
C ARG A 141 10.88 -25.20 -1.89
N ILE A 142 10.64 -25.30 -0.58
CA ILE A 142 10.73 -26.57 0.14
C ILE A 142 9.65 -27.54 -0.34
N HIS A 143 8.39 -27.09 -0.48
CA HIS A 143 7.33 -27.91 -1.06
C HIS A 143 7.72 -28.43 -2.44
N ALA A 144 8.26 -27.57 -3.32
CA ALA A 144 8.68 -27.97 -4.65
C ALA A 144 9.85 -28.98 -4.62
N ALA A 145 10.72 -28.95 -3.61
CA ALA A 145 11.75 -29.98 -3.42
C ALA A 145 11.13 -31.31 -2.97
N VAL A 146 10.25 -31.26 -1.98
CA VAL A 146 9.50 -32.43 -1.49
C VAL A 146 8.75 -33.13 -2.63
N ASP A 147 7.99 -32.38 -3.41
CA ASP A 147 7.22 -32.88 -4.55
C ASP A 147 8.12 -33.49 -5.64
N ARG A 148 9.24 -32.79 -5.95
CA ARG A 148 10.21 -33.24 -7.00
C ARG A 148 10.84 -34.59 -6.72
N TYR A 149 11.07 -34.91 -5.46
CA TYR A 149 11.68 -36.18 -5.03
C TYR A 149 10.64 -37.17 -4.50
N GLY A 150 9.36 -36.91 -4.69
CA GLY A 150 8.28 -37.87 -4.38
C GLY A 150 8.12 -38.19 -2.92
N LEU A 151 8.50 -37.29 -2.01
CA LEU A 151 8.29 -37.48 -0.59
C LEU A 151 6.80 -37.25 -0.27
N HIS A 152 6.12 -38.31 0.15
CA HIS A 152 4.71 -38.26 0.48
C HIS A 152 4.48 -37.58 1.84
N THR A 153 3.72 -36.50 1.86
CA THR A 153 3.42 -35.71 3.06
C THR A 153 2.01 -35.96 3.63
N ASP A 154 1.35 -37.02 3.19
CA ASP A 154 -0.04 -37.34 3.54
C ASP A 154 -0.28 -37.51 5.06
N SER A 155 0.79 -37.84 5.81
CA SER A 155 0.75 -37.97 7.26
C SER A 155 0.85 -36.63 8.02
N VAL A 156 1.10 -35.51 7.31
CA VAL A 156 1.39 -34.21 7.92
C VAL A 156 0.52 -33.12 7.31
N THR A 157 -0.34 -32.53 8.13
CA THR A 157 -1.28 -31.46 7.68
C THR A 157 -0.56 -30.13 7.41
N ASP A 158 0.49 -29.81 8.18
CA ASP A 158 1.33 -28.61 8.01
C ASP A 158 2.80 -29.00 8.08
N LEU A 159 3.46 -28.97 6.93
CA LEU A 159 4.87 -29.31 6.76
C LEU A 159 5.84 -28.44 7.59
N PHE A 160 5.41 -27.26 7.99
CA PHE A 160 6.20 -26.28 8.74
C PHE A 160 5.81 -26.13 10.21
N GLY A 161 4.79 -26.87 10.65
CA GLY A 161 4.48 -27.07 12.07
C GLY A 161 5.47 -28.01 12.76
N ILE A 162 5.36 -28.20 14.05
CA ILE A 162 6.30 -29.01 14.85
C ILE A 162 6.49 -30.41 14.21
N LYS A 163 5.39 -31.15 14.03
CA LYS A 163 5.42 -32.51 13.44
C LYS A 163 5.91 -32.53 11.99
N GLY A 164 5.62 -31.48 11.22
CA GLY A 164 6.09 -31.36 9.84
C GLY A 164 7.59 -31.14 9.73
N ARG A 165 8.15 -30.36 10.62
CA ARG A 165 9.61 -30.15 10.70
C ARG A 165 10.34 -31.42 11.15
N GLU A 166 9.83 -32.11 12.15
CA GLU A 166 10.34 -33.42 12.57
C GLU A 166 10.33 -34.43 11.41
N TYR A 167 9.21 -34.46 10.67
CA TYR A 167 9.07 -35.28 9.47
C TYR A 167 10.13 -34.92 8.42
N LEU A 168 10.27 -33.63 8.05
CA LEU A 168 11.26 -33.19 7.07
C LEU A 168 12.70 -33.52 7.53
N SER A 169 13.02 -33.26 8.78
CA SER A 169 14.35 -33.55 9.34
C SER A 169 14.68 -35.03 9.28
N SER A 170 13.73 -35.91 9.59
CA SER A 170 13.93 -37.37 9.49
C SER A 170 14.11 -37.90 8.07
N ARG A 171 13.66 -37.14 7.06
CA ARG A 171 13.67 -37.50 5.66
C ARG A 171 14.74 -36.78 4.82
N LEU A 172 15.57 -35.94 5.43
CA LEU A 172 16.61 -35.20 4.71
C LEU A 172 17.57 -36.12 3.96
N ALA A 173 17.87 -37.32 4.50
CA ALA A 173 18.74 -38.30 3.88
C ALA A 173 18.16 -38.94 2.58
N GLU A 174 16.87 -38.77 2.34
CA GLU A 174 16.23 -39.27 1.10
C GLU A 174 16.43 -38.30 -0.09
N PHE A 175 16.85 -37.06 0.17
CA PHE A 175 17.26 -36.13 -0.88
C PHE A 175 18.71 -36.41 -1.34
N PRO A 176 19.07 -36.08 -2.58
CA PRO A 176 20.47 -35.95 -2.96
C PRO A 176 21.20 -34.96 -2.07
N PRO A 177 22.51 -35.14 -1.79
CA PRO A 177 23.27 -34.41 -0.80
C PRO A 177 23.12 -32.89 -0.88
N GLU A 178 23.22 -32.30 -2.07
CA GLU A 178 23.11 -30.87 -2.24
C GLU A 178 21.66 -30.35 -2.01
N THR A 179 20.67 -31.14 -2.41
CA THR A 179 19.27 -30.82 -2.18
C THR A 179 18.96 -30.86 -0.67
N ALA A 180 19.41 -31.89 0.03
CA ALA A 180 19.26 -32.01 1.49
C ALA A 180 19.86 -30.78 2.21
N ARG A 181 21.11 -30.41 1.84
CA ARG A 181 21.78 -29.24 2.36
C ARG A 181 21.01 -27.94 2.10
N MET A 182 20.49 -27.76 0.87
CA MET A 182 19.71 -26.56 0.51
C MET A 182 18.36 -26.51 1.24
N VAL A 183 17.68 -27.63 1.42
CA VAL A 183 16.44 -27.72 2.21
C VAL A 183 16.73 -27.33 3.68
N GLN A 184 17.83 -27.86 4.28
CA GLN A 184 18.19 -27.51 5.65
C GLN A 184 18.46 -26.00 5.81
N ILE A 185 19.26 -25.40 4.93
CA ILE A 185 19.52 -23.94 4.95
C ILE A 185 18.22 -23.14 4.85
N GLN A 186 17.26 -23.60 4.03
CA GLN A 186 15.96 -22.92 3.91
C GLN A 186 15.10 -23.09 5.16
N LEU A 187 15.18 -24.21 5.87
CA LEU A 187 14.51 -24.41 7.16
C LEU A 187 15.08 -23.51 8.24
N ASP A 188 16.41 -23.39 8.33
CA ASP A 188 17.09 -22.52 9.28
C ASP A 188 16.70 -21.06 9.02
N ALA A 189 16.69 -20.61 7.77
CA ALA A 189 16.26 -19.28 7.38
C ALA A 189 14.78 -19.01 7.70
N LEU A 190 13.89 -20.02 7.66
CA LEU A 190 12.50 -19.89 8.09
C LEU A 190 12.37 -19.65 9.58
N GLU A 191 13.24 -20.22 10.41
CA GLU A 191 13.25 -19.99 11.86
C GLU A 191 13.71 -18.57 12.19
N GLU A 192 14.78 -18.10 11.55
CA GLU A 192 15.27 -16.72 11.70
C GLU A 192 14.19 -15.71 11.28
N LEU A 193 13.55 -15.91 10.12
CA LEU A 193 12.47 -15.06 9.67
C LEU A 193 11.26 -15.07 10.62
N ALA A 194 10.93 -16.22 11.23
CA ALA A 194 9.86 -16.31 12.20
C ALA A 194 10.17 -15.49 13.47
N ALA A 195 11.40 -15.55 13.98
CA ALA A 195 11.85 -14.75 15.11
C ALA A 195 11.80 -13.24 14.84
N HIS A 196 12.24 -12.80 13.66
CA HIS A 196 12.17 -11.40 13.26
C HIS A 196 10.73 -10.91 13.12
N ILE A 197 9.86 -11.70 12.49
CA ILE A 197 8.44 -11.37 12.37
C ILE A 197 7.79 -11.23 13.75
N GLU A 198 8.05 -12.16 14.69
CA GLU A 198 7.51 -12.10 16.05
C GLU A 198 7.99 -10.86 16.79
N SER A 199 9.28 -10.50 16.67
CA SER A 199 9.84 -9.27 17.27
C SER A 199 9.12 -8.02 16.77
N ILE A 200 8.86 -7.93 15.46
CA ILE A 200 8.10 -6.81 14.87
C ILE A 200 6.65 -6.82 15.36
N GLU A 201 5.99 -7.99 15.40
CA GLU A 201 4.62 -8.11 15.87
C GLU A 201 4.45 -7.72 17.33
N GLN A 202 5.43 -8.06 18.18
CA GLN A 202 5.45 -7.62 19.57
C GLN A 202 5.53 -6.10 19.67
N ARG A 203 6.37 -5.46 18.88
CA ARG A 203 6.45 -4.00 18.84
C ARG A 203 5.14 -3.36 18.36
N ILE A 204 4.48 -3.96 17.37
CA ILE A 204 3.15 -3.52 16.90
C ILE A 204 2.12 -3.61 18.04
N ARG A 205 2.11 -4.70 18.81
CA ARG A 205 1.17 -4.90 19.94
C ARG A 205 1.37 -3.84 21.02
N VAL A 206 2.60 -3.46 21.30
CA VAL A 206 2.93 -2.51 22.38
C VAL A 206 2.71 -1.07 21.95
N GLU A 207 3.22 -0.68 20.79
CA GLU A 207 3.29 0.74 20.41
C GLU A 207 2.11 1.22 19.54
N ILE A 208 1.46 0.32 18.81
CA ILE A 208 0.44 0.70 17.81
C ILE A 208 -0.95 0.17 18.18
N ALA A 209 -1.05 -1.08 18.59
CA ALA A 209 -2.33 -1.74 18.85
C ALA A 209 -3.19 -1.07 19.95
N PRO A 210 -2.64 -0.41 20.98
CA PRO A 210 -3.44 0.28 22.01
C PRO A 210 -4.17 1.53 21.49
N GLY A 211 -3.82 2.06 20.30
CA GLY A 211 -4.45 3.25 19.74
C GLY A 211 -5.95 3.09 19.53
N SER A 212 -6.71 4.14 19.87
CA SER A 212 -8.18 4.15 19.81
C SER A 212 -8.72 3.82 18.42
N GLU A 213 -8.08 4.31 17.36
CA GLU A 213 -8.45 4.05 15.97
C GLU A 213 -8.23 2.58 15.59
N VAL A 214 -7.15 1.97 16.09
CA VAL A 214 -6.85 0.56 15.89
C VAL A 214 -7.89 -0.31 16.58
N GLN A 215 -8.30 0.04 17.82
CA GLN A 215 -9.35 -0.67 18.54
C GLN A 215 -10.70 -0.56 17.82
N LEU A 216 -11.05 0.61 17.29
CA LEU A 216 -12.24 0.77 16.46
C LEU A 216 -12.21 -0.10 15.21
N LEU A 217 -11.07 -0.16 14.50
CA LEU A 217 -10.91 -0.99 13.30
C LEU A 217 -10.98 -2.49 13.60
N ARG A 218 -10.60 -2.94 14.79
CA ARG A 218 -10.77 -4.35 15.22
C ARG A 218 -12.22 -4.79 15.31
N SER A 219 -13.18 -3.87 15.38
CA SER A 219 -14.60 -4.19 15.32
C SER A 219 -15.06 -4.61 13.91
N VAL A 220 -14.27 -4.33 12.86
CA VAL A 220 -14.58 -4.71 11.48
C VAL A 220 -14.43 -6.22 11.31
N PRO A 221 -15.42 -6.91 10.69
CA PRO A 221 -15.34 -8.34 10.46
C PRO A 221 -14.06 -8.77 9.75
N GLY A 222 -13.34 -9.74 10.31
CA GLY A 222 -12.08 -10.26 9.76
C GLY A 222 -10.84 -9.39 9.98
N VAL A 223 -10.96 -8.24 10.64
CA VAL A 223 -9.83 -7.36 10.98
C VAL A 223 -9.28 -7.72 12.36
N GLY A 224 -8.11 -8.34 12.40
CA GLY A 224 -7.39 -8.74 13.62
C GLY A 224 -6.27 -7.77 14.01
N GLU A 225 -5.42 -8.24 14.93
CA GLU A 225 -4.33 -7.46 15.56
C GLU A 225 -3.31 -6.88 14.58
N ILE A 226 -3.06 -7.57 13.47
CA ILE A 226 -2.10 -7.11 12.45
C ILE A 226 -2.78 -6.25 11.40
N LEU A 227 -4.00 -6.63 10.97
CA LEU A 227 -4.68 -5.91 9.89
C LEU A 227 -5.16 -4.52 10.33
N ALA A 228 -5.60 -4.36 11.59
CA ALA A 228 -6.06 -3.07 12.08
C ALA A 228 -4.95 -2.00 12.10
N PRO A 229 -3.74 -2.25 12.62
CA PRO A 229 -2.60 -1.34 12.49
C PRO A 229 -2.24 -1.03 11.04
N VAL A 230 -2.21 -2.03 10.14
CA VAL A 230 -1.92 -1.81 8.71
C VAL A 230 -2.94 -0.84 8.11
N ILE A 231 -4.24 -1.11 8.31
CA ILE A 231 -5.33 -0.28 7.79
C ILE A 231 -5.20 1.16 8.33
N TRP A 232 -4.99 1.31 9.64
CA TRP A 232 -4.88 2.62 10.26
C TRP A 232 -3.70 3.44 9.72
N LEU A 233 -2.49 2.85 9.73
CA LEU A 233 -1.29 3.55 9.30
C LEU A 233 -1.30 3.86 7.79
N GLU A 234 -1.82 2.96 6.96
CA GLU A 234 -1.90 3.22 5.51
C GLU A 234 -3.02 4.20 5.15
N ILE A 235 -4.10 4.28 5.92
CA ILE A 235 -5.09 5.35 5.80
C ILE A 235 -4.47 6.68 6.26
N GLY A 236 -3.80 6.71 7.40
CA GLY A 236 -3.37 7.96 8.05
C GLY A 236 -4.56 8.80 8.49
N ASP A 237 -4.63 10.05 8.03
CA ASP A 237 -5.80 10.88 8.31
C ASP A 237 -6.96 10.52 7.37
N VAL A 238 -8.04 9.96 7.93
CA VAL A 238 -9.24 9.59 7.16
C VAL A 238 -9.93 10.81 6.54
N ARG A 239 -9.73 12.02 7.10
CA ARG A 239 -10.35 13.28 6.61
C ARG A 239 -9.82 13.71 5.26
N ARG A 240 -8.66 13.22 4.83
CA ARG A 240 -8.11 13.46 3.48
C ARG A 240 -8.93 12.80 2.37
N PHE A 241 -9.81 11.88 2.71
CA PHE A 241 -10.74 11.28 1.75
C PHE A 241 -12.11 11.97 1.84
N PRO A 242 -12.57 12.63 0.76
CA PRO A 242 -13.88 13.30 0.78
C PRO A 242 -15.05 12.35 1.02
N ARG A 243 -14.97 11.11 0.50
CA ARG A 243 -16.02 10.07 0.60
C ARG A 243 -15.41 8.69 0.79
N ALA A 244 -16.22 7.74 1.26
CA ALA A 244 -15.80 6.35 1.49
C ALA A 244 -15.29 5.67 0.21
N GLU A 245 -15.90 5.98 -0.93
CA GLU A 245 -15.50 5.45 -2.24
C GLU A 245 -14.09 5.91 -2.65
N ASN A 246 -13.65 7.08 -2.19
CA ASN A 246 -12.29 7.55 -2.45
C ASN A 246 -11.26 6.70 -1.70
N LEU A 247 -11.56 6.29 -0.46
CA LEU A 247 -10.72 5.35 0.28
C LEU A 247 -10.70 3.97 -0.41
N ALA A 248 -11.85 3.46 -0.82
CA ALA A 248 -11.93 2.18 -1.54
C ALA A 248 -11.15 2.23 -2.87
N SER A 249 -11.19 3.35 -3.58
CA SER A 249 -10.39 3.57 -4.80
C SER A 249 -8.89 3.62 -4.50
N TYR A 250 -8.47 4.35 -3.46
CA TYR A 250 -7.08 4.43 -2.99
C TYR A 250 -6.54 3.06 -2.58
N ALA A 251 -7.38 2.23 -1.96
CA ALA A 251 -7.08 0.84 -1.64
C ALA A 251 -7.12 -0.11 -2.85
N GLY A 252 -7.46 0.38 -4.05
CA GLY A 252 -7.52 -0.46 -5.25
C GLY A 252 -8.62 -1.51 -5.24
N LEU A 253 -9.76 -1.20 -4.64
CA LEU A 253 -10.91 -2.10 -4.53
C LEU A 253 -12.06 -1.71 -5.47
N VAL A 254 -11.81 -0.74 -6.36
CA VAL A 254 -12.76 -0.24 -7.36
C VAL A 254 -12.24 -0.57 -8.76
N PRO A 255 -13.04 -1.19 -9.64
CA PRO A 255 -12.65 -1.44 -11.01
C PRO A 255 -12.52 -0.12 -11.78
N ARG A 256 -11.62 -0.07 -12.76
CA ARG A 256 -11.54 1.05 -13.69
C ARG A 256 -12.81 1.11 -14.53
N VAL A 257 -13.29 2.31 -14.80
CA VAL A 257 -14.45 2.54 -15.63
C VAL A 257 -13.99 3.17 -16.95
N PHE A 258 -14.41 2.59 -18.04
CA PHE A 258 -14.26 3.14 -19.39
C PHE A 258 -15.64 3.46 -19.91
N SER A 259 -15.92 4.74 -20.16
CA SER A 259 -17.19 5.18 -20.71
C SER A 259 -16.94 6.03 -21.96
N SER A 260 -17.55 5.65 -23.07
CA SER A 260 -17.48 6.36 -24.35
C SER A 260 -18.76 6.12 -25.13
N GLY A 261 -19.33 7.17 -25.73
CA GLY A 261 -20.50 7.04 -26.59
C GLY A 261 -21.74 6.39 -25.95
N GLY A 262 -21.95 6.61 -24.62
CA GLY A 262 -23.07 6.00 -23.90
C GLY A 262 -22.80 4.53 -23.42
N HIS A 263 -21.71 3.92 -23.86
CA HIS A 263 -21.33 2.57 -23.42
C HIS A 263 -20.34 2.59 -22.26
N THR A 264 -20.68 1.93 -21.16
CA THR A 264 -19.81 1.81 -19.99
C THR A 264 -19.26 0.38 -19.88
N ARG A 265 -17.93 0.26 -19.86
CA ARG A 265 -17.22 -1.00 -19.65
C ARG A 265 -16.40 -0.92 -18.37
N LEU A 266 -16.53 -1.93 -17.49
CA LEU A 266 -15.68 -2.08 -16.32
C LEU A 266 -14.41 -2.82 -16.71
N GLY A 267 -13.27 -2.23 -16.36
CA GLY A 267 -11.94 -2.84 -16.52
C GLY A 267 -11.49 -3.58 -15.26
N GLY A 268 -10.27 -4.06 -15.27
CA GLY A 268 -9.60 -4.62 -14.07
C GLY A 268 -9.29 -3.54 -13.03
N ILE A 269 -8.87 -3.98 -11.87
CA ILE A 269 -8.39 -3.10 -10.79
C ILE A 269 -7.07 -2.44 -11.22
N SER A 270 -6.87 -1.18 -10.86
CA SER A 270 -5.61 -0.48 -11.09
C SER A 270 -4.45 -1.16 -10.35
N ARG A 271 -3.25 -1.18 -10.97
CA ARG A 271 -2.02 -1.61 -10.30
C ARG A 271 -1.38 -0.48 -9.47
N PHE A 272 -1.74 0.77 -9.77
CA PHE A 272 -1.22 1.98 -9.12
C PHE A 272 -2.14 2.39 -7.97
N VAL A 273 -2.07 1.62 -6.88
CA VAL A 273 -2.90 1.78 -5.68
C VAL A 273 -2.05 1.45 -4.45
N ASN A 274 -2.55 1.74 -3.27
CA ASN A 274 -1.89 1.30 -2.04
C ASN A 274 -2.02 -0.21 -1.88
N GLN A 275 -0.95 -0.95 -2.23
CA GLN A 275 -0.93 -2.42 -2.23
C GLN A 275 -1.07 -3.01 -0.82
N TYR A 276 -0.56 -2.32 0.20
CA TYR A 276 -0.66 -2.75 1.60
C TYR A 276 -2.10 -2.69 2.09
N LEU A 277 -2.78 -1.59 1.78
CA LEU A 277 -4.18 -1.41 2.13
C LEU A 277 -5.10 -2.38 1.35
N LYS A 278 -4.81 -2.58 0.07
CA LYS A 278 -5.49 -3.59 -0.76
C LYS A 278 -5.36 -4.97 -0.16
N TRP A 279 -4.13 -5.37 0.17
CA TRP A 279 -3.87 -6.65 0.81
C TRP A 279 -4.64 -6.78 2.12
N ALA A 280 -4.57 -5.78 3.00
CA ALA A 280 -5.21 -5.84 4.30
C ALA A 280 -6.73 -6.06 4.21
N PHE A 281 -7.41 -5.35 3.32
CA PHE A 281 -8.86 -5.52 3.14
C PHE A 281 -9.23 -6.83 2.45
N VAL A 282 -8.41 -7.34 1.52
CA VAL A 282 -8.64 -8.64 0.89
C VAL A 282 -8.47 -9.77 1.91
N GLU A 283 -7.44 -9.71 2.77
CA GLU A 283 -7.26 -10.68 3.86
C GLU A 283 -8.39 -10.59 4.88
N ALA A 284 -8.79 -9.39 5.28
CA ALA A 284 -9.94 -9.21 6.16
C ALA A 284 -11.22 -9.84 5.56
N ALA A 285 -11.45 -9.64 4.26
CA ALA A 285 -12.58 -10.24 3.56
C ALA A 285 -12.50 -11.77 3.55
N ASN A 286 -11.32 -12.35 3.26
CA ASN A 286 -11.11 -13.80 3.30
C ASN A 286 -11.37 -14.37 4.71
N CYS A 287 -10.88 -13.70 5.75
CA CYS A 287 -11.14 -14.09 7.13
C CYS A 287 -12.63 -14.00 7.47
N ALA A 288 -13.29 -12.88 7.13
CA ALA A 288 -14.69 -12.64 7.46
C ALA A 288 -15.62 -13.69 6.85
N VAL A 289 -15.38 -14.13 5.60
CA VAL A 289 -16.24 -15.13 4.94
C VAL A 289 -15.97 -16.56 5.40
N ARG A 290 -14.78 -16.85 5.98
CA ARG A 290 -14.43 -18.18 6.52
C ARG A 290 -14.94 -18.40 7.95
N LEU A 291 -15.06 -17.34 8.73
CA LEU A 291 -15.44 -17.42 10.15
C LEU A 291 -16.91 -17.82 10.29
N LYS A 292 -17.15 -18.93 10.98
CA LYS A 292 -18.52 -19.44 11.25
C LYS A 292 -19.38 -18.43 12.02
N THR A 293 -18.76 -17.58 12.82
CA THR A 293 -19.42 -16.51 13.61
C THR A 293 -20.08 -15.45 12.73
N HIS A 294 -19.65 -15.31 11.48
CA HIS A 294 -20.20 -14.35 10.53
C HIS A 294 -21.20 -14.94 9.53
N ARG A 295 -21.57 -16.23 9.70
CA ARG A 295 -22.63 -16.84 8.88
C ARG A 295 -23.95 -16.07 9.02
N HIS A 296 -24.62 -15.89 7.88
CA HIS A 296 -25.87 -15.10 7.76
C HIS A 296 -25.71 -13.60 8.04
N SER A 297 -24.48 -13.11 8.24
CA SER A 297 -24.21 -11.67 8.33
C SER A 297 -24.40 -10.98 6.97
N HIS A 298 -24.37 -9.64 7.01
CA HIS A 298 -24.38 -8.85 5.77
C HIS A 298 -23.20 -9.22 4.85
N VAL A 299 -22.01 -9.41 5.43
CA VAL A 299 -20.77 -9.78 4.71
C VAL A 299 -20.92 -11.12 4.01
N ASP A 300 -21.42 -12.13 4.73
CA ASP A 300 -21.67 -13.46 4.16
C ASP A 300 -22.74 -13.41 3.07
N SER A 301 -23.84 -12.72 3.30
CA SER A 301 -24.92 -12.55 2.31
C SER A 301 -24.43 -11.86 1.04
N LEU A 302 -23.56 -10.83 1.16
CA LEU A 302 -22.92 -10.16 0.04
C LEU A 302 -22.02 -11.12 -0.74
N TYR A 303 -21.18 -11.87 -0.04
CA TYR A 303 -20.26 -12.83 -0.63
C TYR A 303 -21.01 -13.92 -1.40
N GLN A 304 -21.96 -14.61 -0.78
CA GLN A 304 -22.70 -15.72 -1.39
C GLN A 304 -23.47 -15.27 -2.65
N ARG A 305 -24.12 -14.10 -2.59
CA ARG A 305 -24.83 -13.53 -3.73
C ARG A 305 -23.92 -13.28 -4.93
N LEU A 306 -22.68 -12.86 -4.70
CA LEU A 306 -21.72 -12.55 -5.75
C LEU A 306 -20.92 -13.79 -6.20
N LEU A 307 -20.65 -14.73 -5.30
CA LEU A 307 -19.96 -15.97 -5.60
C LEU A 307 -20.62 -16.72 -6.75
N ALA A 308 -21.94 -16.93 -6.66
CA ALA A 308 -22.72 -17.63 -7.65
C ALA A 308 -22.70 -16.97 -9.05
N ARG A 309 -22.54 -15.63 -9.12
CA ARG A 309 -22.63 -14.86 -10.39
C ARG A 309 -21.29 -14.47 -10.98
N ARG A 310 -20.25 -14.27 -10.15
CA ARG A 310 -19.01 -13.61 -10.53
C ARG A 310 -17.74 -14.38 -10.14
N GLY A 311 -17.89 -15.48 -9.42
CA GLY A 311 -16.81 -16.29 -8.87
C GLY A 311 -16.12 -15.68 -7.65
N HIS A 312 -15.28 -16.48 -6.98
CA HIS A 312 -14.64 -16.18 -5.70
C HIS A 312 -13.88 -14.83 -5.70
N GLY A 313 -12.98 -14.64 -6.65
CA GLY A 313 -12.10 -13.45 -6.65
C GLY A 313 -12.85 -12.11 -6.70
N ARG A 314 -13.92 -12.03 -7.54
CA ARG A 314 -14.74 -10.81 -7.62
C ARG A 314 -15.64 -10.65 -6.39
N ALA A 315 -16.13 -11.74 -5.81
CA ALA A 315 -16.92 -11.70 -4.59
C ALA A 315 -16.09 -11.20 -3.40
N ILE A 316 -14.86 -11.69 -3.23
CA ILE A 316 -13.93 -11.23 -2.18
C ILE A 316 -13.59 -9.76 -2.32
N VAL A 317 -13.29 -9.28 -3.53
CA VAL A 317 -13.00 -7.85 -3.73
C VAL A 317 -14.20 -6.97 -3.41
N ALA A 318 -15.43 -7.40 -3.69
CA ALA A 318 -16.62 -6.65 -3.32
C ALA A 318 -16.83 -6.60 -1.79
N VAL A 319 -16.56 -7.69 -1.08
CA VAL A 319 -16.55 -7.71 0.39
C VAL A 319 -15.44 -6.79 0.91
N ALA A 320 -14.21 -6.88 0.39
CA ALA A 320 -13.09 -6.03 0.77
C ALA A 320 -13.43 -4.53 0.58
N ARG A 321 -14.11 -4.17 -0.51
CA ARG A 321 -14.60 -2.82 -0.75
C ARG A 321 -15.59 -2.39 0.33
N HIS A 322 -16.56 -3.22 0.66
CA HIS A 322 -17.51 -2.94 1.75
C HIS A 322 -16.80 -2.70 3.07
N LEU A 323 -15.80 -3.53 3.42
CA LEU A 323 -15.02 -3.36 4.65
C LEU A 323 -14.19 -2.07 4.64
N ALA A 324 -13.66 -1.67 3.49
CA ALA A 324 -12.94 -0.38 3.34
C ALA A 324 -13.88 0.82 3.53
N GLU A 325 -15.05 0.80 2.92
CA GLU A 325 -16.08 1.84 3.09
C GLU A 325 -16.59 1.89 4.55
N ALA A 326 -16.77 0.74 5.20
CA ALA A 326 -17.12 0.66 6.61
C ALA A 326 -16.01 1.25 7.50
N SER A 327 -14.75 0.92 7.23
CA SER A 327 -13.59 1.47 7.96
C SER A 327 -13.50 2.99 7.86
N TYR A 328 -13.82 3.58 6.69
CA TYR A 328 -13.93 5.02 6.54
C TYR A 328 -14.94 5.62 7.53
N TRP A 329 -16.15 5.07 7.60
CA TRP A 329 -17.19 5.59 8.47
C TRP A 329 -16.89 5.38 9.96
N ILE A 330 -16.29 4.24 10.33
CA ILE A 330 -15.82 3.93 11.68
C ILE A 330 -14.84 4.99 12.16
N LEU A 331 -13.83 5.30 11.35
CA LEU A 331 -12.81 6.30 11.69
C LEU A 331 -13.37 7.72 11.67
N ARG A 332 -14.30 8.05 10.76
CA ARG A 332 -14.92 9.39 10.67
C ARG A 332 -15.86 9.66 11.84
N LYS A 333 -16.64 8.68 12.26
CA LYS A 333 -17.66 8.81 13.32
C LYS A 333 -17.13 8.39 14.69
N ARG A 334 -15.97 7.72 14.75
CA ARG A 334 -15.40 7.12 15.96
C ARG A 334 -16.36 6.12 16.64
N GLU A 335 -17.05 5.32 15.84
CA GLU A 335 -18.00 4.30 16.28
C GLU A 335 -17.56 2.91 15.81
N ASN A 336 -17.92 1.87 16.59
CA ASN A 336 -17.68 0.48 16.19
C ASN A 336 -18.48 0.10 14.93
N TYR A 337 -18.02 -0.96 14.26
CA TYR A 337 -18.71 -1.52 13.11
C TYR A 337 -20.15 -1.89 13.45
N ARG A 338 -21.09 -1.43 12.62
CA ARG A 338 -22.48 -1.83 12.63
C ARG A 338 -22.82 -2.41 11.27
N ALA A 339 -23.27 -3.69 11.26
CA ALA A 339 -23.73 -4.28 10.02
C ALA A 339 -24.92 -3.49 9.46
N PRO A 340 -25.00 -3.26 8.15
CA PRO A 340 -26.21 -2.67 7.55
C PRO A 340 -27.42 -3.53 7.90
N GLN A 341 -28.46 -2.89 8.44
CA GLN A 341 -29.73 -3.57 8.68
C GLN A 341 -30.32 -4.00 7.34
N LYS A 342 -30.78 -5.24 7.23
CA LYS A 342 -31.59 -5.64 6.08
C LYS A 342 -32.84 -4.75 6.12
N LEU A 343 -32.99 -3.89 5.13
CA LEU A 343 -34.30 -3.29 4.86
C LEU A 343 -35.24 -4.48 4.59
N ILE A 344 -36.05 -4.80 5.57
CA ILE A 344 -37.19 -5.69 5.39
C ILE A 344 -38.06 -4.93 4.40
N SER A 345 -37.95 -5.26 3.11
CA SER A 345 -38.93 -4.78 2.14
C SER A 345 -40.25 -5.38 2.59
N SER A 346 -41.08 -4.57 3.23
CA SER A 346 -42.50 -4.84 3.36
C SER A 346 -43.07 -4.83 1.93
N ARG A 347 -42.97 -5.95 1.24
CA ARG A 347 -43.92 -6.27 0.17
C ARG A 347 -45.28 -6.45 0.88
N LYS A 348 -46.00 -5.37 1.02
CA LYS A 348 -47.44 -5.42 1.10
C LYS A 348 -47.91 -5.95 -0.23
N GLY A 349 -48.73 -6.96 -0.15
CA GLY A 349 -49.36 -7.72 -1.23
C GLY A 349 -50.16 -6.90 -2.25
#